data_6fc037091d333c071bbe354262e4dba7
#
_entry.id   6fc037091d333c071bbe354262e4dba7
#
_cell.length_a   1.000
_cell.length_b   1.000
_cell.length_c   1.000
_cell.angle_alpha   90.00
_cell.angle_beta   90.00
_cell.angle_gamma   90.00
#
_symmetry.space_group_name_H-M   'P 1'
#
loop_
_entity.id
_entity.type
_entity.pdbx_description
1 polymer ?
#
loop_
_entity_poly.entity_id
_entity_poly.type
_entity_poly.pdbx_seq_one_letter_code
_entity_poly.pdbx_strand_id
1 'polypeptide(L)'
;MKRNDLLLTLVRMVPHAAVLAGCLVAWLAFRVGIEWGAPWGLLGAILTLWHVVVRAMHVDSFVGSSLRWSPSILNQAQEPLFSENAIAAFFMEWPSALRTAALVGLTVALFRPQTASTIENMTREGIDLVLTMDLSASMLSRDFRPNRLESAKDVAMDFVDSRPFDRIGVVAYEGEAFTQVPITSDHIVVKNGLASLETGQLQGGTAIGSGLAIAVNRLRESEAESKVIVLLTDGENNAGQIEPMDAAQLAKLNGIRVYTIGVGTVGKAKSPVAIRPDGSYKYDWVDVRIDEEVLQGIASLTGARYFRATNADKLKNIYGEIDALEKTEFNVLRYQRKSEASGGWILLALMGLSLEFFLRSSFLKSLAG
;
A
#
# COMPACT_ATOMS: atom_id res chain seq x y z
N MET A 1 51.54 -24.87 36.74
CA MET A 1 50.64 -25.54 35.80
C MET A 1 51.49 -26.38 34.85
N LYS A 2 51.43 -27.73 34.92
CA LYS A 2 52.20 -28.57 34.00
C LYS A 2 51.66 -28.39 32.57
N ARG A 3 52.51 -28.47 31.56
CA ARG A 3 52.18 -28.27 30.13
C ARG A 3 50.96 -29.12 29.65
N ASN A 4 50.75 -30.30 30.28
CA ASN A 4 49.65 -31.17 30.01
C ASN A 4 48.29 -30.67 30.52
N ASP A 5 48.28 -29.90 31.67
CA ASP A 5 47.03 -29.33 32.22
C ASP A 5 46.50 -28.24 31.33
N LEU A 6 47.39 -27.42 30.73
CA LEU A 6 47.00 -26.37 29.80
C LEU A 6 46.40 -26.98 28.51
N LEU A 7 46.96 -28.05 28.01
CA LEU A 7 46.48 -28.74 26.80
C LEU A 7 45.11 -29.36 27.02
N LEU A 8 44.84 -29.98 28.17
CA LEU A 8 43.55 -30.53 28.56
C LEU A 8 42.49 -29.44 28.71
N THR A 9 42.82 -28.31 29.31
CA THR A 9 41.91 -27.17 29.46
C THR A 9 41.53 -26.63 28.09
N LEU A 10 42.46 -26.49 27.15
CA LEU A 10 42.21 -26.04 25.79
C LEU A 10 41.27 -27.01 25.05
N VAL A 11 41.51 -28.30 25.13
CA VAL A 11 40.65 -29.33 24.50
C VAL A 11 39.21 -29.28 25.03
N ARG A 12 39.02 -29.08 26.32
CA ARG A 12 37.69 -28.90 26.96
C ARG A 12 36.94 -27.67 26.50
N MET A 13 37.64 -26.59 26.12
CA MET A 13 37.03 -25.34 25.65
C MET A 13 36.62 -25.40 24.18
N VAL A 14 37.14 -26.37 23.39
CA VAL A 14 36.83 -26.49 21.95
C VAL A 14 35.33 -26.61 21.66
N PRO A 15 34.53 -27.47 22.37
CA PRO A 15 33.09 -27.56 22.10
C PRO A 15 32.34 -26.22 22.32
N HIS A 16 32.71 -25.49 23.40
CA HIS A 16 32.11 -24.19 23.66
C HIS A 16 32.47 -23.15 22.61
N ALA A 17 33.74 -23.12 22.20
CA ALA A 17 34.21 -22.24 21.15
C ALA A 17 33.52 -22.53 19.79
N ALA A 18 33.35 -23.83 19.46
CA ALA A 18 32.66 -24.26 18.25
C ALA A 18 31.18 -23.83 18.24
N VAL A 19 30.49 -23.97 19.38
CA VAL A 19 29.10 -23.54 19.55
C VAL A 19 28.99 -22.03 19.42
N LEU A 20 29.86 -21.25 20.08
CA LEU A 20 29.86 -19.80 20.01
C LEU A 20 30.17 -19.32 18.59
N ALA A 21 31.12 -19.97 17.90
CA ALA A 21 31.42 -19.67 16.51
C ALA A 21 30.21 -19.95 15.57
N GLY A 22 29.54 -21.11 15.77
CA GLY A 22 28.33 -21.45 15.04
C GLY A 22 27.19 -20.44 15.26
N CYS A 23 26.97 -20.02 16.50
CA CYS A 23 26.00 -18.98 16.84
C CYS A 23 26.35 -17.62 16.22
N LEU A 24 27.63 -17.25 16.18
CA LEU A 24 28.10 -16.03 15.55
C LEU A 24 27.87 -16.05 14.04
N VAL A 25 28.17 -17.18 13.37
CA VAL A 25 27.92 -17.35 11.94
C VAL A 25 26.41 -17.26 11.64
N ALA A 26 25.58 -17.93 12.44
CA ALA A 26 24.13 -17.83 12.30
C ALA A 26 23.65 -16.39 12.50
N TRP A 27 24.15 -15.68 13.52
CA TRP A 27 23.82 -14.28 13.76
C TRP A 27 24.23 -13.38 12.59
N LEU A 28 25.44 -13.57 12.03
CA LEU A 28 25.90 -12.80 10.86
C LEU A 28 25.08 -13.07 9.61
N ALA A 29 24.62 -14.30 9.40
CA ALA A 29 23.80 -14.69 8.27
C ALA A 29 22.38 -14.08 8.35
N PHE A 30 21.82 -14.00 9.56
CA PHE A 30 20.44 -13.54 9.78
C PHE A 30 20.32 -12.05 10.15
N ARG A 31 21.43 -11.32 10.32
CA ARG A 31 21.39 -9.91 10.78
C ARG A 31 20.85 -8.93 9.72
N VAL A 32 20.83 -9.30 8.45
CA VAL A 32 20.42 -8.42 7.36
C VAL A 32 18.90 -8.28 7.39
N GLY A 33 18.42 -7.04 7.57
CA GLY A 33 16.97 -6.73 7.59
C GLY A 33 16.26 -7.04 8.91
N ILE A 34 17.00 -7.32 10.02
CA ILE A 34 16.42 -7.56 11.34
C ILE A 34 16.45 -6.26 12.17
N GLU A 35 15.30 -5.89 12.71
CA GLU A 35 15.15 -4.88 13.75
C GLU A 35 15.06 -5.55 15.13
N TRP A 36 15.67 -4.94 16.15
CA TRP A 36 15.64 -5.47 17.51
C TRP A 36 14.49 -4.86 18.29
N GLY A 37 13.53 -5.69 18.71
CA GLY A 37 12.28 -5.22 19.31
C GLY A 37 12.35 -4.92 20.82
N ALA A 38 13.34 -5.46 21.54
CA ALA A 38 13.37 -5.33 23.00
C ALA A 38 14.76 -5.35 23.61
N PRO A 39 15.06 -4.53 24.66
CA PRO A 39 16.35 -4.52 25.35
C PRO A 39 16.56 -5.70 26.31
N TRP A 40 15.54 -6.52 26.55
CA TRP A 40 15.57 -7.66 27.49
C TRP A 40 16.63 -8.71 27.15
N GLY A 41 17.06 -8.77 25.89
CA GLY A 41 18.17 -9.61 25.48
C GLY A 41 19.49 -9.32 26.21
N LEU A 42 19.68 -8.12 26.75
CA LEU A 42 20.86 -7.77 27.58
C LEU A 42 20.93 -8.64 28.85
N LEU A 43 19.77 -8.93 29.49
CA LEU A 43 19.73 -9.82 30.65
C LEU A 43 20.12 -11.25 30.26
N GLY A 44 19.65 -11.73 29.11
CA GLY A 44 20.06 -13.05 28.57
C GLY A 44 21.56 -13.08 28.28
N ALA A 45 22.12 -12.01 27.71
CA ALA A 45 23.57 -11.92 27.44
C ALA A 45 24.38 -11.97 28.72
N ILE A 46 23.97 -11.28 29.78
CA ILE A 46 24.62 -11.32 31.10
C ILE A 46 24.60 -12.73 31.67
N LEU A 47 23.45 -13.41 31.63
CA LEU A 47 23.30 -14.79 32.12
C LEU A 47 24.17 -15.78 31.32
N THR A 48 24.23 -15.62 30.00
CA THR A 48 25.07 -16.44 29.13
C THR A 48 26.55 -16.22 29.44
N LEU A 49 26.98 -14.97 29.58
CA LEU A 49 28.34 -14.62 29.94
C LEU A 49 28.71 -15.17 31.33
N TRP A 50 27.81 -14.99 32.29
CA TRP A 50 27.96 -15.56 33.65
C TRP A 50 28.15 -17.06 33.60
N HIS A 51 27.31 -17.80 32.84
CA HIS A 51 27.43 -19.23 32.67
C HIS A 51 28.81 -19.65 32.12
N VAL A 52 29.28 -18.97 31.07
CA VAL A 52 30.60 -19.24 30.46
C VAL A 52 31.74 -18.95 31.43
N VAL A 53 31.69 -17.83 32.15
CA VAL A 53 32.72 -17.45 33.12
C VAL A 53 32.78 -18.44 34.29
N VAL A 54 31.63 -18.76 34.88
CA VAL A 54 31.57 -19.78 35.98
C VAL A 54 32.09 -21.12 35.50
N ARG A 55 31.76 -21.51 34.26
CA ARG A 55 32.27 -22.74 33.71
C ARG A 55 33.80 -22.73 33.51
N ALA A 56 34.32 -21.64 32.99
CA ALA A 56 35.77 -21.45 32.82
C ALA A 56 36.54 -21.51 34.15
N MET A 57 35.94 -20.94 35.23
CA MET A 57 36.55 -20.93 36.56
C MET A 57 36.45 -22.25 37.30
N HIS A 58 35.43 -23.10 37.01
CA HIS A 58 35.17 -24.33 37.75
C HIS A 58 35.56 -25.61 36.99
N VAL A 59 36.26 -25.46 35.86
CA VAL A 59 36.72 -26.63 35.05
C VAL A 59 37.55 -27.59 35.91
N ASP A 60 38.35 -27.10 36.86
CA ASP A 60 39.24 -27.89 37.71
C ASP A 60 38.55 -28.45 38.98
N SER A 61 37.48 -27.83 39.48
CA SER A 61 36.82 -28.24 40.72
C SER A 61 35.76 -29.35 40.54
N PHE A 62 35.19 -29.48 39.35
CA PHE A 62 34.09 -30.45 39.12
C PHE A 62 34.58 -31.88 38.94
N VAL A 63 35.78 -32.07 38.43
CA VAL A 63 36.39 -33.39 38.29
C VAL A 63 36.73 -34.02 39.64
N GLY A 64 37.05 -33.16 40.64
CA GLY A 64 37.39 -33.62 42.01
C GLY A 64 36.18 -33.94 42.91
N SER A 65 34.99 -33.38 42.61
CA SER A 65 33.83 -33.49 43.51
C SER A 65 32.87 -34.63 43.19
N SER A 66 32.79 -35.05 41.93
CA SER A 66 31.88 -36.13 41.49
C SER A 66 32.37 -37.53 41.93
N LEU A 67 33.62 -37.66 42.28
CA LEU A 67 34.23 -38.94 42.76
C LEU A 67 34.23 -39.08 44.29
N ARG A 68 33.75 -38.11 45.08
CA ARG A 68 33.83 -38.11 46.55
C ARG A 68 32.64 -38.71 47.28
N TRP A 69 31.70 -39.37 46.61
CA TRP A 69 30.47 -39.88 47.23
C TRP A 69 30.43 -41.44 47.36
N SER A 70 31.57 -42.08 47.58
CA SER A 70 31.54 -43.50 48.01
C SER A 70 32.74 -43.77 48.94
N PRO A 71 32.54 -43.83 50.25
CA PRO A 71 33.61 -44.06 51.22
C PRO A 71 34.15 -45.48 51.21
N SER A 72 33.56 -46.41 50.51
CA SER A 72 33.88 -47.84 50.58
C SER A 72 34.78 -48.40 49.48
N ILE A 73 35.19 -47.59 48.50
CA ILE A 73 36.03 -48.03 47.36
C ILE A 73 37.42 -47.34 47.39
N LEU A 74 37.77 -46.68 48.48
CA LEU A 74 38.92 -45.78 48.57
C LEU A 74 40.28 -46.47 48.76
N ASN A 75 40.36 -47.78 48.79
CA ASN A 75 41.62 -48.48 49.00
C ASN A 75 42.16 -49.25 47.78
N GLN A 76 41.56 -49.12 46.62
CA GLN A 76 42.07 -49.76 45.38
C GLN A 76 41.91 -48.92 44.14
N ALA A 77 41.69 -47.67 44.26
CA ALA A 77 41.68 -46.81 43.09
C ALA A 77 43.07 -46.35 42.73
N GLN A 78 43.81 -47.19 42.13
CA GLN A 78 44.83 -46.86 41.18
C GLN A 78 44.16 -45.94 40.14
N GLU A 79 44.79 -44.78 39.92
CA GLU A 79 44.69 -43.85 38.82
C GLU A 79 43.33 -43.66 38.13
N PRO A 80 42.83 -42.47 38.00
CA PRO A 80 41.56 -42.19 37.31
C PRO A 80 41.71 -42.61 35.85
N LEU A 81 41.02 -43.70 35.45
CA LEU A 81 41.00 -44.28 34.12
C LEU A 81 40.66 -43.26 33.00
N PHE A 82 40.30 -42.04 33.33
CA PHE A 82 39.85 -41.05 32.37
C PHE A 82 40.62 -39.71 32.37
N SER A 83 41.63 -39.54 33.26
CA SER A 83 42.32 -38.23 33.39
C SER A 83 43.33 -37.94 32.28
N GLU A 84 43.70 -38.91 31.46
CA GLU A 84 44.72 -38.75 30.42
C GLU A 84 44.16 -38.78 28.99
N ASN A 85 42.88 -39.15 28.77
CA ASN A 85 42.31 -39.19 27.44
C ASN A 85 41.65 -37.88 27.06
N ALA A 86 42.35 -37.07 26.25
CA ALA A 86 41.84 -35.82 25.68
C ALA A 86 40.50 -36.01 24.95
N ILE A 87 40.27 -37.20 24.37
CA ILE A 87 39.03 -37.55 23.68
C ILE A 87 37.87 -37.68 24.66
N ALA A 88 38.03 -38.30 25.79
CA ALA A 88 36.99 -38.42 26.83
C ALA A 88 36.64 -37.04 27.40
N ALA A 89 37.65 -36.19 27.69
CA ALA A 89 37.45 -34.82 28.14
C ALA A 89 36.68 -33.99 27.15
N PHE A 90 36.94 -34.15 25.86
CA PHE A 90 36.18 -33.47 24.78
C PHE A 90 34.70 -33.85 24.78
N PHE A 91 34.37 -35.15 24.84
CA PHE A 91 32.98 -35.63 24.83
C PHE A 91 32.21 -35.30 26.11
N MET A 92 32.88 -35.20 27.26
CA MET A 92 32.25 -34.86 28.55
C MET A 92 31.79 -33.37 28.60
N GLU A 93 32.34 -32.50 27.79
CA GLU A 93 31.97 -31.08 27.76
C GLU A 93 30.81 -30.76 26.80
N TRP A 94 30.38 -31.69 25.92
CA TRP A 94 29.29 -31.48 24.99
C TRP A 94 27.95 -31.11 25.65
N PRO A 95 27.52 -31.73 26.75
CA PRO A 95 26.29 -31.32 27.43
C PRO A 95 26.32 -29.87 27.92
N SER A 96 27.47 -29.40 28.43
CA SER A 96 27.60 -28.00 28.86
C SER A 96 27.67 -27.05 27.67
N ALA A 97 28.29 -27.45 26.57
CA ALA A 97 28.30 -26.66 25.33
C ALA A 97 26.91 -26.52 24.73
N LEU A 98 26.07 -27.57 24.73
CA LEU A 98 24.68 -27.52 24.33
C LEU A 98 23.84 -26.54 25.19
N ARG A 99 24.11 -26.53 26.51
CA ARG A 99 23.49 -25.54 27.41
C ARG A 99 23.89 -24.11 27.03
N THR A 100 25.16 -23.88 26.70
CA THR A 100 25.63 -22.58 26.23
C THR A 100 24.91 -22.17 24.93
N ALA A 101 24.75 -23.12 23.99
CA ALA A 101 23.99 -22.88 22.75
C ALA A 101 22.52 -22.49 23.04
N ALA A 102 21.88 -23.21 23.96
CA ALA A 102 20.50 -22.92 24.36
C ALA A 102 20.37 -21.53 25.01
N LEU A 103 21.30 -21.14 25.89
CA LEU A 103 21.32 -19.82 26.50
C LEU A 103 21.53 -18.70 25.46
N VAL A 104 22.40 -18.91 24.47
CA VAL A 104 22.56 -17.98 23.35
C VAL A 104 21.28 -17.86 22.54
N GLY A 105 20.64 -19.00 22.19
CA GLY A 105 19.35 -19.01 21.47
C GLY A 105 18.26 -18.26 22.22
N LEU A 106 18.12 -18.49 23.53
CA LEU A 106 17.19 -17.74 24.39
C LEU A 106 17.54 -16.24 24.46
N THR A 107 18.81 -15.90 24.54
CA THR A 107 19.28 -14.51 24.53
C THR A 107 18.84 -13.79 23.24
N VAL A 108 19.07 -14.42 22.09
CA VAL A 108 18.64 -13.87 20.79
C VAL A 108 17.12 -13.75 20.74
N ALA A 109 16.38 -14.76 21.24
CA ALA A 109 14.92 -14.71 21.29
C ALA A 109 14.40 -13.54 22.16
N LEU A 110 15.05 -13.26 23.29
CA LEU A 110 14.71 -12.14 24.20
C LEU A 110 14.96 -10.77 23.56
N PHE A 111 15.87 -10.65 22.61
CA PHE A 111 16.02 -9.43 21.80
C PHE A 111 14.86 -9.23 20.82
N ARG A 112 13.96 -10.20 20.65
CA ARG A 112 12.82 -10.16 19.75
C ARG A 112 13.20 -9.70 18.34
N PRO A 113 14.00 -10.49 17.60
CA PRO A 113 14.33 -10.17 16.22
C PRO A 113 13.05 -10.07 15.39
N GLN A 114 12.86 -8.93 14.69
CA GLN A 114 11.68 -8.62 13.89
C GLN A 114 12.11 -8.40 12.44
N THR A 115 11.38 -8.98 11.52
CA THR A 115 11.49 -8.66 10.10
C THR A 115 10.40 -7.64 9.76
N ALA A 116 10.81 -6.45 9.31
CA ALA A 116 9.88 -5.44 8.83
C ALA A 116 9.52 -5.76 7.38
N SER A 117 8.31 -6.24 7.16
CA SER A 117 7.71 -6.25 5.83
C SER A 117 6.88 -4.97 5.69
N THR A 118 7.35 -4.05 4.86
CA THR A 118 6.57 -2.87 4.50
C THR A 118 5.48 -3.34 3.54
N ILE A 119 4.27 -3.56 4.05
CA ILE A 119 3.09 -3.67 3.20
C ILE A 119 2.66 -2.23 2.96
N GLU A 120 3.03 -1.69 1.82
CA GLU A 120 2.40 -0.47 1.33
C GLU A 120 0.97 -0.85 0.89
N ASN A 121 0.04 -0.85 1.83
CA ASN A 121 -1.34 -0.70 1.44
C ASN A 121 -1.47 0.76 0.96
N MET A 122 -1.24 0.96 -0.31
CA MET A 122 -1.73 2.14 -0.98
C MET A 122 -3.25 2.03 -1.01
N THR A 123 -3.91 2.43 0.06
CA THR A 123 -5.31 2.80 -0.02
C THR A 123 -5.31 4.09 -0.82
N ARG A 124 -5.28 3.97 -2.13
CA ARG A 124 -5.60 5.08 -3.02
C ARG A 124 -7.10 5.21 -2.93
N GLU A 125 -7.57 6.06 -2.06
CA GLU A 125 -8.94 6.50 -2.10
C GLU A 125 -9.08 7.32 -3.39
N GLY A 126 -9.74 6.71 -4.39
CA GLY A 126 -10.08 7.40 -5.62
C GLY A 126 -11.12 8.49 -5.32
N ILE A 127 -11.20 9.48 -6.17
CA ILE A 127 -12.27 10.48 -6.11
C ILE A 127 -13.52 9.95 -6.82
N ASP A 128 -14.68 10.48 -6.43
CA ASP A 128 -15.91 10.27 -7.18
C ASP A 128 -16.12 11.44 -8.13
N LEU A 129 -16.21 11.14 -9.42
CA LEU A 129 -16.28 12.10 -10.48
C LEU A 129 -17.50 11.86 -11.38
N VAL A 130 -18.23 12.93 -11.73
CA VAL A 130 -19.29 12.86 -12.72
C VAL A 130 -18.94 13.76 -13.91
N LEU A 131 -18.87 13.15 -15.10
CA LEU A 131 -18.77 13.85 -16.37
C LEU A 131 -20.17 14.24 -16.82
N THR A 132 -20.44 15.53 -16.95
CA THR A 132 -21.74 16.07 -17.36
C THR A 132 -21.62 16.65 -18.77
N MET A 133 -22.19 15.92 -19.75
CA MET A 133 -21.96 16.13 -21.18
C MET A 133 -23.18 16.77 -21.83
N ASP A 134 -22.95 17.84 -22.55
CA ASP A 134 -23.94 18.52 -23.37
C ASP A 134 -24.15 17.77 -24.69
N LEU A 135 -25.39 17.40 -25.00
CA LEU A 135 -25.80 16.73 -26.25
C LEU A 135 -26.57 17.67 -27.19
N SER A 136 -26.69 18.95 -26.88
CA SER A 136 -27.43 19.90 -27.70
C SER A 136 -26.92 19.95 -29.14
N ALA A 137 -27.77 20.32 -30.08
CA ALA A 137 -27.43 20.34 -31.50
C ALA A 137 -26.21 21.22 -31.84
N SER A 138 -25.89 22.25 -31.02
CA SER A 138 -24.70 23.08 -31.16
C SER A 138 -23.40 22.27 -31.01
N MET A 139 -23.41 21.18 -30.25
CA MET A 139 -22.27 20.26 -30.08
C MET A 139 -21.92 19.52 -31.38
N LEU A 140 -22.76 19.52 -32.39
CA LEU A 140 -22.44 19.03 -33.73
C LEU A 140 -21.66 20.06 -34.58
N SER A 141 -21.30 21.21 -34.03
CA SER A 141 -20.51 22.24 -34.73
C SER A 141 -19.13 21.68 -35.12
N ARG A 142 -18.64 22.12 -36.31
CA ARG A 142 -17.44 21.57 -36.96
C ARG A 142 -16.21 22.49 -36.80
N ASP A 143 -16.13 23.20 -35.70
CA ASP A 143 -14.93 23.93 -35.30
C ASP A 143 -13.92 23.00 -34.57
N PHE A 144 -14.40 21.89 -34.05
CA PHE A 144 -13.59 20.73 -33.65
C PHE A 144 -13.70 19.62 -34.69
N ARG A 145 -12.76 18.70 -34.73
CA ARG A 145 -12.76 17.57 -35.69
C ARG A 145 -12.99 16.24 -34.98
N PRO A 146 -14.03 15.47 -35.36
CA PRO A 146 -14.98 15.72 -36.46
C PRO A 146 -16.06 16.77 -36.10
N ASN A 147 -16.47 16.88 -34.85
CA ASN A 147 -17.33 17.89 -34.23
C ASN A 147 -17.01 18.04 -32.74
N ARG A 148 -17.67 18.98 -32.03
CA ARG A 148 -17.40 19.21 -30.61
C ARG A 148 -17.73 17.99 -29.75
N LEU A 149 -18.88 17.33 -29.98
CA LEU A 149 -19.34 16.19 -29.20
C LEU A 149 -18.37 15.01 -29.33
N GLU A 150 -18.02 14.59 -30.55
CA GLU A 150 -17.10 13.48 -30.75
C GLU A 150 -15.71 13.77 -30.15
N SER A 151 -15.20 14.99 -30.37
CA SER A 151 -13.92 15.40 -29.75
C SER A 151 -13.98 15.39 -28.22
N ALA A 152 -15.11 15.80 -27.64
CA ALA A 152 -15.31 15.76 -26.18
C ALA A 152 -15.38 14.34 -25.64
N LYS A 153 -16.05 13.42 -26.36
CA LYS A 153 -16.11 12.00 -26.03
C LYS A 153 -14.73 11.36 -26.04
N ASP A 154 -13.95 11.59 -27.10
CA ASP A 154 -12.58 11.05 -27.25
C ASP A 154 -11.67 11.52 -26.10
N VAL A 155 -11.66 12.80 -25.81
CA VAL A 155 -10.86 13.37 -24.73
C VAL A 155 -11.34 12.89 -23.35
N ALA A 156 -12.65 12.74 -23.15
CA ALA A 156 -13.21 12.20 -21.92
C ALA A 156 -12.82 10.72 -21.71
N MET A 157 -12.79 9.91 -22.77
CA MET A 157 -12.33 8.52 -22.71
C MET A 157 -10.84 8.43 -22.36
N ASP A 158 -9.99 9.26 -22.98
CA ASP A 158 -8.56 9.38 -22.62
C ASP A 158 -8.39 9.75 -21.13
N PHE A 159 -9.22 10.65 -20.64
CA PHE A 159 -9.20 11.09 -19.24
C PHE A 159 -9.60 9.94 -18.29
N VAL A 160 -10.63 9.16 -18.62
CA VAL A 160 -11.05 8.00 -17.87
C VAL A 160 -9.90 6.98 -17.77
N ASP A 161 -9.20 6.72 -18.87
CA ASP A 161 -8.06 5.79 -18.89
C ASP A 161 -6.87 6.24 -18.00
N SER A 162 -6.73 7.56 -17.78
CA SER A 162 -5.68 8.12 -16.91
C SER A 162 -5.97 7.96 -15.41
N ARG A 163 -7.16 7.49 -15.02
CA ARG A 163 -7.67 7.48 -13.64
C ARG A 163 -8.12 6.11 -13.14
N PRO A 164 -7.23 5.11 -13.08
CA PRO A 164 -7.60 3.70 -12.84
C PRO A 164 -8.21 3.41 -11.45
N PHE A 165 -8.18 4.37 -10.53
CA PHE A 165 -8.67 4.17 -9.16
C PHE A 165 -9.91 4.99 -8.83
N ASP A 166 -10.30 5.93 -9.70
CA ASP A 166 -11.44 6.80 -9.48
C ASP A 166 -12.76 6.10 -9.88
N ARG A 167 -13.84 6.44 -9.22
CA ARG A 167 -15.17 6.05 -9.64
C ARG A 167 -15.76 7.15 -10.50
N ILE A 168 -16.23 6.80 -11.69
CA ILE A 168 -16.66 7.79 -12.68
C ILE A 168 -18.11 7.48 -13.10
N GLY A 169 -18.94 8.51 -13.11
CA GLY A 169 -20.29 8.48 -13.66
C GLY A 169 -20.41 9.42 -14.86
N VAL A 170 -21.42 9.20 -15.68
CA VAL A 170 -21.74 10.04 -16.84
C VAL A 170 -23.19 10.50 -16.76
N VAL A 171 -23.40 11.80 -16.82
CA VAL A 171 -24.68 12.45 -16.98
C VAL A 171 -24.69 13.15 -18.33
N ALA A 172 -25.77 12.97 -19.08
CA ALA A 172 -25.97 13.65 -20.34
C ALA A 172 -27.19 14.57 -20.27
N TYR A 173 -27.14 15.69 -20.98
CA TYR A 173 -28.26 16.60 -21.01
C TYR A 173 -28.40 17.28 -22.38
N GLU A 174 -29.64 17.64 -22.70
CA GLU A 174 -30.08 18.46 -23.83
C GLU A 174 -31.18 19.40 -23.33
N GLY A 175 -32.41 19.36 -23.77
CA GLY A 175 -33.53 20.06 -23.12
C GLY A 175 -33.98 19.43 -21.81
N GLU A 176 -33.61 18.19 -21.58
CA GLU A 176 -33.74 17.43 -20.34
C GLU A 176 -32.39 16.79 -19.97
N ALA A 177 -32.32 16.11 -18.82
CA ALA A 177 -31.09 15.46 -18.39
C ALA A 177 -31.33 14.05 -17.85
N PHE A 178 -30.36 13.14 -18.03
CA PHE A 178 -30.41 11.77 -17.53
C PHE A 178 -29.04 11.24 -17.15
N THR A 179 -29.06 10.18 -16.34
CA THR A 179 -27.83 9.47 -15.99
C THR A 179 -27.55 8.42 -17.05
N GLN A 180 -26.51 8.58 -17.84
CA GLN A 180 -26.06 7.61 -18.83
C GLN A 180 -25.33 6.44 -18.17
N VAL A 181 -24.44 6.73 -17.22
CA VAL A 181 -23.72 5.74 -16.43
C VAL A 181 -23.73 6.16 -14.97
N PRO A 182 -24.22 5.33 -14.04
CA PRO A 182 -24.08 5.61 -12.61
C PRO A 182 -22.60 5.55 -12.21
N ILE A 183 -22.24 6.12 -11.04
CA ILE A 183 -20.88 6.14 -10.56
C ILE A 183 -20.36 4.69 -10.38
N THR A 184 -19.30 4.34 -11.09
CA THR A 184 -18.70 3.01 -11.09
C THR A 184 -17.18 3.06 -11.22
N SER A 185 -16.50 2.03 -10.70
CA SER A 185 -15.07 1.78 -10.95
C SER A 185 -14.82 1.00 -12.25
N ASP A 186 -15.86 0.54 -12.94
CA ASP A 186 -15.73 -0.15 -14.23
C ASP A 186 -15.61 0.87 -15.37
N HIS A 187 -14.39 1.21 -15.74
CA HIS A 187 -14.10 2.16 -16.79
C HIS A 187 -14.49 1.68 -18.20
N ILE A 188 -14.69 0.38 -18.40
CA ILE A 188 -15.18 -0.14 -19.67
C ILE A 188 -16.65 0.29 -19.86
N VAL A 189 -17.45 0.18 -18.81
CA VAL A 189 -18.85 0.64 -18.82
C VAL A 189 -18.93 2.15 -19.05
N VAL A 190 -18.05 2.93 -18.39
CA VAL A 190 -18.00 4.39 -18.57
C VAL A 190 -17.65 4.76 -20.01
N LYS A 191 -16.63 4.15 -20.61
CA LYS A 191 -16.23 4.43 -22.00
C LYS A 191 -17.30 4.01 -23.01
N ASN A 192 -17.93 2.86 -22.80
CA ASN A 192 -19.05 2.44 -23.64
C ASN A 192 -20.23 3.41 -23.53
N GLY A 193 -20.53 3.90 -22.31
CA GLY A 193 -21.54 4.90 -22.08
C GLY A 193 -21.24 6.22 -22.79
N LEU A 194 -19.98 6.71 -22.71
CA LEU A 194 -19.55 7.90 -23.43
C LEU A 194 -19.63 7.73 -24.95
N ALA A 195 -19.18 6.58 -25.47
CA ALA A 195 -19.21 6.31 -26.90
C ALA A 195 -20.64 6.28 -27.47
N SER A 196 -21.63 5.83 -26.69
CA SER A 196 -23.04 5.74 -27.11
C SER A 196 -23.83 7.05 -27.02
N LEU A 197 -23.22 8.14 -26.55
CA LEU A 197 -23.88 9.45 -26.50
C LEU A 197 -24.08 10.01 -27.91
N GLU A 198 -25.30 10.43 -28.21
CA GLU A 198 -25.69 11.01 -29.48
C GLU A 198 -26.62 12.22 -29.26
N THR A 199 -26.57 13.20 -30.14
CA THR A 199 -27.49 14.35 -30.15
C THR A 199 -28.89 13.90 -30.60
N GLY A 200 -29.93 14.50 -30.00
CA GLY A 200 -31.32 14.23 -30.35
C GLY A 200 -31.92 13.01 -29.64
N GLN A 201 -31.29 12.51 -28.60
CA GLN A 201 -31.86 11.49 -27.72
C GLN A 201 -32.97 12.03 -26.81
N LEU A 202 -32.93 13.32 -26.53
CA LEU A 202 -33.89 14.04 -25.69
C LEU A 202 -34.55 15.19 -26.44
N GLN A 203 -35.43 15.92 -25.76
CA GLN A 203 -35.99 17.16 -26.32
C GLN A 203 -34.90 18.20 -26.57
N GLY A 204 -34.98 18.89 -27.71
CA GLY A 204 -33.97 19.91 -28.04
C GLY A 204 -33.94 21.05 -27.04
N GLY A 205 -32.73 21.63 -26.87
CA GLY A 205 -32.46 22.72 -25.93
C GLY A 205 -31.14 22.43 -25.16
N THR A 206 -30.85 23.28 -24.19
CA THR A 206 -29.65 23.15 -23.35
C THR A 206 -30.03 23.45 -21.89
N ALA A 207 -30.26 22.36 -21.11
CA ALA A 207 -30.72 22.43 -19.72
C ALA A 207 -29.54 22.22 -18.75
N ILE A 208 -28.60 23.15 -18.69
CA ILE A 208 -27.38 23.09 -17.86
C ILE A 208 -27.74 22.86 -16.40
N GLY A 209 -28.72 23.58 -15.86
CA GLY A 209 -29.14 23.44 -14.47
C GLY A 209 -29.68 22.05 -14.15
N SER A 210 -30.45 21.42 -15.05
CA SER A 210 -30.97 20.06 -14.88
C SER A 210 -29.85 19.03 -14.93
N GLY A 211 -28.90 19.16 -15.88
CA GLY A 211 -27.70 18.30 -15.97
C GLY A 211 -26.87 18.34 -14.69
N LEU A 212 -26.61 19.55 -14.20
CA LEU A 212 -25.85 19.75 -12.96
C LEU A 212 -26.62 19.18 -11.74
N ALA A 213 -27.93 19.41 -11.64
CA ALA A 213 -28.72 18.89 -10.51
C ALA A 213 -28.74 17.35 -10.46
N ILE A 214 -28.82 16.67 -11.62
CA ILE A 214 -28.72 15.19 -11.67
C ILE A 214 -27.32 14.75 -11.26
N ALA A 215 -26.26 15.41 -11.73
CA ALA A 215 -24.90 15.09 -11.36
C ALA A 215 -24.68 15.25 -9.83
N VAL A 216 -25.17 16.31 -9.23
CA VAL A 216 -25.17 16.54 -7.77
C VAL A 216 -25.91 15.42 -7.06
N ASN A 217 -27.08 15.02 -7.54
CA ASN A 217 -27.86 13.95 -6.91
C ASN A 217 -27.13 12.59 -6.94
N ARG A 218 -26.33 12.32 -7.99
CA ARG A 218 -25.48 11.11 -8.07
C ARG A 218 -24.34 11.11 -7.07
N LEU A 219 -23.76 12.28 -6.77
CA LEU A 219 -22.64 12.42 -5.83
C LEU A 219 -23.08 12.65 -4.37
N ARG A 220 -24.34 13.03 -4.14
CA ARG A 220 -24.84 13.34 -2.80
C ARG A 220 -24.66 12.20 -1.80
N GLU A 221 -24.89 10.96 -2.24
CA GLU A 221 -24.79 9.76 -1.39
C GLU A 221 -23.38 9.14 -1.40
N SER A 222 -22.43 9.75 -2.08
CA SER A 222 -21.06 9.30 -2.12
C SER A 222 -20.36 9.55 -0.78
N GLU A 223 -19.59 8.56 -0.30
CA GLU A 223 -18.76 8.63 0.90
C GLU A 223 -17.31 9.07 0.56
N ALA A 224 -17.00 9.31 -0.73
CA ALA A 224 -15.66 9.75 -1.14
C ALA A 224 -15.30 11.09 -0.51
N GLU A 225 -14.05 11.26 -0.10
CA GLU A 225 -13.54 12.49 0.50
C GLU A 225 -13.56 13.65 -0.52
N SER A 226 -13.30 13.35 -1.79
CA SER A 226 -13.38 14.32 -2.88
C SER A 226 -14.47 13.93 -3.88
N LYS A 227 -15.37 14.90 -4.13
CA LYS A 227 -16.49 14.78 -5.07
C LYS A 227 -16.38 15.89 -6.11
N VAL A 228 -16.37 15.50 -7.37
CA VAL A 228 -16.08 16.38 -8.48
C VAL A 228 -17.10 16.23 -9.60
N ILE A 229 -17.56 17.34 -10.16
CA ILE A 229 -18.32 17.38 -11.40
C ILE A 229 -17.47 18.12 -12.44
N VAL A 230 -17.38 17.56 -13.65
CA VAL A 230 -16.87 18.26 -14.83
C VAL A 230 -18.05 18.51 -15.76
N LEU A 231 -18.47 19.76 -15.79
CA LEU A 231 -19.59 20.22 -16.62
C LEU A 231 -19.06 20.79 -17.94
N LEU A 232 -19.46 20.18 -19.03
CA LEU A 232 -19.03 20.53 -20.38
C LEU A 232 -20.22 21.04 -21.18
N THR A 233 -20.12 22.24 -21.74
CA THR A 233 -21.17 22.85 -22.56
C THR A 233 -20.56 23.77 -23.63
N ASP A 234 -21.30 24.02 -24.68
CA ASP A 234 -20.94 24.97 -25.74
C ASP A 234 -21.95 26.10 -25.91
N GLY A 235 -22.98 26.18 -25.05
CA GLY A 235 -24.11 27.08 -25.21
C GLY A 235 -24.51 27.88 -23.98
N GLU A 236 -25.69 28.50 -24.11
CA GLU A 236 -26.40 29.23 -23.06
C GLU A 236 -27.51 28.31 -22.49
N ASN A 237 -27.84 28.44 -21.20
CA ASN A 237 -28.98 27.74 -20.63
C ASN A 237 -30.28 28.28 -21.22
N ASN A 238 -31.02 27.46 -21.97
CA ASN A 238 -32.25 27.86 -22.63
C ASN A 238 -33.42 26.90 -22.42
N ALA A 239 -33.21 25.86 -21.62
CA ALA A 239 -34.21 24.83 -21.31
C ALA A 239 -34.05 24.35 -19.87
N GLY A 240 -34.98 23.47 -19.44
CA GLY A 240 -34.99 22.91 -18.09
C GLY A 240 -35.73 23.79 -17.07
N GLN A 241 -36.04 23.19 -15.91
CA GLN A 241 -36.79 23.85 -14.84
C GLN A 241 -35.89 24.37 -13.71
N ILE A 242 -34.63 23.98 -13.70
CA ILE A 242 -33.66 24.30 -12.64
C ILE A 242 -32.67 25.30 -13.19
N GLU A 243 -32.54 26.45 -12.52
CA GLU A 243 -31.50 27.41 -12.86
C GLU A 243 -30.10 26.87 -12.55
N PRO A 244 -29.09 27.11 -13.42
CA PRO A 244 -27.74 26.63 -13.23
C PRO A 244 -27.12 27.05 -11.90
N MET A 245 -27.38 28.28 -11.43
CA MET A 245 -26.88 28.79 -10.16
C MET A 245 -27.51 28.10 -8.95
N ASP A 246 -28.80 27.73 -9.03
CA ASP A 246 -29.46 26.97 -7.96
C ASP A 246 -28.88 25.56 -7.83
N ALA A 247 -28.63 24.90 -8.97
CA ALA A 247 -27.93 23.63 -9.00
C ALA A 247 -26.49 23.70 -8.46
N ALA A 248 -25.77 24.77 -8.74
CA ALA A 248 -24.46 25.08 -8.20
C ALA A 248 -24.49 25.29 -6.67
N GLN A 249 -25.53 25.95 -6.16
CA GLN A 249 -25.74 26.09 -4.72
C GLN A 249 -25.93 24.73 -4.03
N LEU A 250 -26.69 23.82 -4.63
CA LEU A 250 -26.86 22.46 -4.15
C LEU A 250 -25.52 21.69 -4.18
N ALA A 251 -24.69 21.86 -5.21
CA ALA A 251 -23.36 21.28 -5.27
C ALA A 251 -22.49 21.77 -4.10
N LYS A 252 -22.46 23.07 -3.86
CA LYS A 252 -21.72 23.67 -2.74
C LYS A 252 -22.16 23.12 -1.38
N LEU A 253 -23.47 23.00 -1.13
CA LEU A 253 -24.02 22.48 0.13
C LEU A 253 -23.64 21.01 0.38
N ASN A 254 -23.37 20.25 -0.68
CA ASN A 254 -22.95 18.84 -0.61
C ASN A 254 -21.41 18.68 -0.70
N GLY A 255 -20.64 19.76 -0.66
CA GLY A 255 -19.18 19.72 -0.74
C GLY A 255 -18.65 19.25 -2.10
N ILE A 256 -19.41 19.46 -3.18
CA ILE A 256 -19.07 19.01 -4.53
C ILE A 256 -18.44 20.18 -5.29
N ARG A 257 -17.25 19.97 -5.86
CA ARG A 257 -16.57 20.94 -6.72
C ARG A 257 -17.05 20.78 -8.16
N VAL A 258 -17.37 21.88 -8.82
CA VAL A 258 -17.88 21.87 -10.21
C VAL A 258 -16.92 22.63 -11.11
N TYR A 259 -16.09 21.88 -11.84
CA TYR A 259 -15.30 22.44 -12.95
C TYR A 259 -16.18 22.63 -14.16
N THR A 260 -16.14 23.82 -14.74
CA THR A 260 -16.94 24.16 -15.91
C THR A 260 -16.04 24.38 -17.12
N ILE A 261 -16.36 23.73 -18.23
CA ILE A 261 -15.61 23.83 -19.49
C ILE A 261 -16.52 24.32 -20.60
N GLY A 262 -16.26 25.55 -21.06
CA GLY A 262 -16.90 26.09 -22.25
C GLY A 262 -16.18 25.62 -23.52
N VAL A 263 -16.88 24.91 -24.42
CA VAL A 263 -16.32 24.32 -25.64
C VAL A 263 -16.72 25.12 -26.88
N GLY A 264 -15.75 25.55 -27.65
CA GLY A 264 -16.01 26.25 -28.91
C GLY A 264 -14.99 27.33 -29.23
N THR A 265 -14.82 27.65 -30.52
CA THR A 265 -13.94 28.70 -30.98
C THR A 265 -14.45 30.08 -30.59
N VAL A 266 -13.58 31.05 -30.72
CA VAL A 266 -13.98 32.48 -30.61
C VAL A 266 -14.42 32.95 -32.01
N GLY A 267 -15.61 33.51 -32.13
CA GLY A 267 -16.16 34.03 -33.38
C GLY A 267 -17.20 33.09 -34.01
N LYS A 268 -17.07 32.77 -35.29
CA LYS A 268 -18.06 31.95 -36.01
C LYS A 268 -17.65 30.52 -36.16
N ALA A 269 -18.60 29.58 -35.97
CA ALA A 269 -18.43 28.15 -36.22
C ALA A 269 -19.47 27.69 -37.25
N LYS A 270 -19.14 26.62 -37.97
CA LYS A 270 -20.04 25.94 -38.88
C LYS A 270 -20.95 25.01 -38.07
N SER A 271 -22.17 25.47 -37.77
CA SER A 271 -23.11 24.81 -36.86
C SER A 271 -24.37 24.34 -37.62
N PRO A 272 -25.07 23.28 -37.14
CA PRO A 272 -26.34 22.86 -37.71
C PRO A 272 -27.40 23.92 -37.43
N VAL A 273 -28.07 24.39 -38.48
CA VAL A 273 -29.13 25.41 -38.40
C VAL A 273 -30.54 24.87 -38.74
N ALA A 274 -30.63 23.75 -39.41
CA ALA A 274 -31.89 23.10 -39.74
C ALA A 274 -31.68 21.63 -40.05
N ILE A 275 -32.74 20.81 -39.93
CA ILE A 275 -32.79 19.44 -40.39
C ILE A 275 -33.46 19.43 -41.75
N ARG A 276 -32.85 18.77 -42.74
CA ARG A 276 -33.42 18.60 -44.07
C ARG A 276 -34.50 17.51 -44.07
N PRO A 277 -35.37 17.45 -45.09
CA PRO A 277 -36.38 16.38 -45.21
C PRO A 277 -35.81 14.98 -45.31
N ASP A 278 -34.53 14.83 -45.67
CA ASP A 278 -33.78 13.57 -45.71
C ASP A 278 -33.14 13.21 -44.35
N GLY A 279 -33.41 13.97 -43.30
CA GLY A 279 -32.85 13.77 -41.96
C GLY A 279 -31.43 14.31 -41.76
N SER A 280 -30.77 14.85 -42.80
CA SER A 280 -29.44 15.44 -42.69
C SER A 280 -29.48 16.85 -42.14
N TYR A 281 -28.41 17.26 -41.42
CA TYR A 281 -28.27 18.60 -40.93
C TYR A 281 -27.82 19.55 -42.04
N LYS A 282 -28.45 20.72 -42.10
CA LYS A 282 -27.98 21.88 -42.88
C LYS A 282 -27.05 22.69 -41.97
N TYR A 283 -25.83 22.87 -42.43
CA TYR A 283 -24.82 23.70 -41.69
C TYR A 283 -24.69 25.09 -42.28
N ASP A 284 -24.53 26.08 -41.39
CA ASP A 284 -24.21 27.46 -41.75
C ASP A 284 -23.26 28.07 -40.73
N TRP A 285 -22.69 29.22 -41.07
CA TRP A 285 -21.80 29.96 -40.16
C TRP A 285 -22.62 30.75 -39.15
N VAL A 286 -22.48 30.39 -37.86
CA VAL A 286 -23.20 31.00 -36.73
C VAL A 286 -22.20 31.52 -35.73
N ASP A 287 -22.52 32.66 -35.08
CA ASP A 287 -21.72 33.18 -33.99
C ASP A 287 -21.78 32.28 -32.78
N VAL A 288 -20.61 31.89 -32.26
CA VAL A 288 -20.50 31.05 -31.06
C VAL A 288 -20.79 31.89 -29.83
N ARG A 289 -21.85 31.55 -29.12
CA ARG A 289 -22.25 32.18 -27.87
C ARG A 289 -22.14 31.16 -26.75
N ILE A 290 -21.35 31.50 -25.75
CA ILE A 290 -21.20 30.71 -24.52
C ILE A 290 -21.44 31.67 -23.37
N ASP A 291 -22.26 31.27 -22.42
CA ASP A 291 -22.49 32.06 -21.20
C ASP A 291 -21.36 31.84 -20.22
N GLU A 292 -20.23 32.51 -20.50
CA GLU A 292 -19.03 32.38 -19.64
C GLU A 292 -19.27 32.90 -18.23
N GLU A 293 -20.16 33.93 -18.07
CA GLU A 293 -20.45 34.51 -16.77
C GLU A 293 -21.12 33.50 -15.83
N VAL A 294 -22.12 32.78 -16.32
CA VAL A 294 -22.80 31.74 -15.58
C VAL A 294 -21.83 30.59 -15.26
N LEU A 295 -21.01 30.15 -16.23
CA LEU A 295 -20.04 29.08 -16.02
C LEU A 295 -18.95 29.43 -15.00
N GLN A 296 -18.45 30.68 -15.05
CA GLN A 296 -17.50 31.19 -14.05
C GLN A 296 -18.16 31.31 -12.67
N GLY A 297 -19.43 31.75 -12.64
CA GLY A 297 -20.23 31.82 -11.42
C GLY A 297 -20.35 30.45 -10.72
N ILE A 298 -20.74 29.41 -11.48
CA ILE A 298 -20.86 28.02 -10.98
C ILE A 298 -19.53 27.52 -10.40
N ALA A 299 -18.45 27.68 -11.17
CA ALA A 299 -17.13 27.21 -10.75
C ALA A 299 -16.65 27.95 -9.49
N SER A 300 -16.76 29.27 -9.46
CA SER A 300 -16.35 30.11 -8.32
C SER A 300 -17.14 29.77 -7.05
N LEU A 301 -18.46 29.58 -7.18
CA LEU A 301 -19.37 29.30 -6.07
C LEU A 301 -19.01 27.97 -5.37
N THR A 302 -18.55 26.99 -6.16
CA THR A 302 -18.20 25.64 -5.69
C THR A 302 -16.71 25.45 -5.36
N GLY A 303 -15.89 26.51 -5.51
CA GLY A 303 -14.46 26.48 -5.21
C GLY A 303 -13.61 25.80 -6.29
N ALA A 304 -14.15 25.68 -7.52
CA ALA A 304 -13.45 25.13 -8.66
C ALA A 304 -13.10 26.24 -9.70
N ARG A 305 -12.73 25.84 -10.92
CA ARG A 305 -12.31 26.75 -11.99
C ARG A 305 -13.13 26.58 -13.26
N TYR A 306 -13.31 27.72 -13.97
CA TYR A 306 -13.79 27.73 -15.34
C TYR A 306 -12.64 27.62 -16.33
N PHE A 307 -12.86 26.90 -17.43
CA PHE A 307 -11.92 26.77 -18.53
C PHE A 307 -12.62 27.02 -19.87
N ARG A 308 -11.86 27.50 -20.85
CA ARG A 308 -12.31 27.67 -22.23
C ARG A 308 -11.51 26.80 -23.17
N ALA A 309 -12.14 25.78 -23.76
CA ALA A 309 -11.55 24.89 -24.77
C ALA A 309 -11.89 25.41 -26.18
N THR A 310 -10.88 25.81 -26.94
CA THR A 310 -11.05 26.31 -28.32
C THR A 310 -10.69 25.27 -29.38
N ASN A 311 -10.12 24.14 -28.97
CA ASN A 311 -9.80 22.98 -29.79
C ASN A 311 -9.62 21.74 -28.90
N ALA A 312 -9.50 20.54 -29.51
CA ALA A 312 -9.36 19.27 -28.80
C ALA A 312 -8.10 19.18 -27.94
N ASP A 313 -6.95 19.72 -28.43
CA ASP A 313 -5.69 19.68 -27.66
C ASP A 313 -5.81 20.51 -26.38
N LYS A 314 -6.47 21.69 -26.47
CA LYS A 314 -6.73 22.54 -25.31
C LYS A 314 -7.66 21.86 -24.32
N LEU A 315 -8.69 21.16 -24.81
CA LEU A 315 -9.59 20.36 -23.98
C LEU A 315 -8.83 19.26 -23.24
N LYS A 316 -7.94 18.54 -23.91
CA LYS A 316 -7.07 17.55 -23.31
C LYS A 316 -6.16 18.13 -22.21
N ASN A 317 -5.57 19.30 -22.46
CA ASN A 317 -4.74 19.99 -21.46
C ASN A 317 -5.54 20.42 -20.24
N ILE A 318 -6.79 20.88 -20.43
CA ILE A 318 -7.71 21.26 -19.33
C ILE A 318 -8.01 20.05 -18.44
N TYR A 319 -8.30 18.90 -19.01
CA TYR A 319 -8.49 17.66 -18.24
C TYR A 319 -7.23 17.28 -17.46
N GLY A 320 -6.03 17.46 -18.04
CA GLY A 320 -4.76 17.30 -17.33
C GLY A 320 -4.56 18.28 -16.17
N GLU A 321 -5.02 19.54 -16.31
CA GLU A 321 -4.97 20.53 -15.24
C GLU A 321 -5.95 20.17 -14.11
N ILE A 322 -7.17 19.75 -14.43
CA ILE A 322 -8.15 19.26 -13.45
C ILE A 322 -7.58 18.04 -12.70
N ASP A 323 -6.93 17.10 -13.42
CA ASP A 323 -6.26 15.96 -12.84
C ASP A 323 -5.20 16.38 -11.81
N ALA A 324 -4.37 17.35 -12.15
CA ALA A 324 -3.34 17.88 -11.26
C ALA A 324 -3.90 18.57 -10.02
N LEU A 325 -5.02 19.31 -10.16
CA LEU A 325 -5.68 20.00 -9.05
C LEU A 325 -6.32 19.02 -8.05
N GLU A 326 -6.83 17.87 -8.53
CA GLU A 326 -7.52 16.89 -7.70
C GLU A 326 -6.61 15.83 -7.09
N LYS A 327 -5.37 15.68 -7.60
CA LYS A 327 -4.38 14.70 -7.09
C LYS A 327 -3.64 15.14 -5.82
N THR A 328 -3.93 16.31 -5.25
CA THR A 328 -3.02 16.99 -4.31
C THR A 328 -2.96 16.42 -2.90
N GLU A 329 -3.81 15.47 -2.49
CA GLU A 329 -3.79 14.91 -1.13
C GLU A 329 -4.01 13.38 -1.12
N PHE A 330 -2.95 12.63 -1.36
CA PHE A 330 -2.95 11.20 -1.00
C PHE A 330 -2.17 10.98 0.29
N ASN A 331 -2.86 10.75 1.38
CA ASN A 331 -2.27 10.21 2.60
C ASN A 331 -1.87 8.75 2.36
N VAL A 332 -0.59 8.53 2.12
CA VAL A 332 -0.02 7.17 2.07
C VAL A 332 0.08 6.64 3.50
N LEU A 333 -0.92 5.91 3.96
CA LEU A 333 -0.84 5.18 5.22
C LEU A 333 0.12 4.00 5.03
N ARG A 334 1.38 4.19 5.44
CA ARG A 334 2.39 3.13 5.48
C ARG A 334 2.18 2.29 6.74
N TYR A 335 1.57 1.13 6.59
CA TYR A 335 1.55 0.14 7.66
C TYR A 335 2.81 -0.73 7.58
N GLN A 336 3.69 -0.60 8.56
CA GLN A 336 4.78 -1.54 8.76
C GLN A 336 4.27 -2.75 9.56
N ARG A 337 4.10 -3.87 8.89
CA ARG A 337 3.82 -5.14 9.56
C ARG A 337 5.13 -5.74 10.05
N LYS A 338 5.35 -5.71 11.36
CA LYS A 338 6.49 -6.35 12.01
C LYS A 338 6.11 -7.80 12.33
N SER A 339 6.82 -8.75 11.74
CA SER A 339 6.68 -10.17 12.06
C SER A 339 7.84 -10.62 12.96
N GLU A 340 7.54 -11.35 14.04
CA GLU A 340 8.54 -11.84 14.97
C GLU A 340 9.27 -13.08 14.42
N ALA A 341 10.58 -13.03 14.38
CA ALA A 341 11.45 -14.13 13.94
C ALA A 341 12.07 -14.88 15.12
N SER A 342 11.53 -14.71 16.35
CA SER A 342 12.04 -15.33 17.57
C SER A 342 11.76 -16.84 17.66
N GLY A 343 10.75 -17.37 16.97
CA GLY A 343 10.30 -18.76 17.06
C GLY A 343 11.40 -19.79 16.74
N GLY A 344 12.19 -19.55 15.71
CA GLY A 344 13.30 -20.42 15.34
C GLY A 344 14.39 -20.52 16.41
N TRP A 345 14.71 -19.42 17.07
CA TRP A 345 15.70 -19.37 18.15
C TRP A 345 15.22 -20.08 19.43
N ILE A 346 13.92 -19.96 19.75
CA ILE A 346 13.31 -20.70 20.86
C ILE A 346 13.34 -22.20 20.60
N LEU A 347 13.01 -22.63 19.39
CA LEU A 347 13.04 -24.04 19.01
C LEU A 347 14.45 -24.61 19.08
N LEU A 348 15.45 -23.87 18.62
CA LEU A 348 16.86 -24.23 18.71
C LEU A 348 17.31 -24.37 20.18
N ALA A 349 16.90 -23.46 21.04
CA ALA A 349 17.19 -23.52 22.47
C ALA A 349 16.56 -24.76 23.14
N LEU A 350 15.29 -25.05 22.83
CA LEU A 350 14.60 -26.25 23.35
C LEU A 350 15.25 -27.55 22.88
N MET A 351 15.65 -27.60 21.61
CA MET A 351 16.37 -28.76 21.08
C MET A 351 17.70 -28.95 21.79
N GLY A 352 18.47 -27.89 22.02
CA GLY A 352 19.73 -27.92 22.75
C GLY A 352 19.59 -28.48 24.18
N LEU A 353 18.59 -27.98 24.93
CA LEU A 353 18.30 -28.45 26.29
C LEU A 353 17.81 -29.90 26.31
N SER A 354 16.97 -30.30 25.37
CA SER A 354 16.47 -31.65 25.27
C SER A 354 17.60 -32.66 24.98
N LEU A 355 18.51 -32.29 24.07
CA LEU A 355 19.67 -33.11 23.74
C LEU A 355 20.66 -33.18 24.90
N GLU A 356 20.87 -32.06 25.63
CA GLU A 356 21.67 -32.07 26.86
C GLU A 356 21.10 -33.05 27.90
N PHE A 357 19.77 -32.95 28.12
CA PHE A 357 19.11 -33.85 29.06
C PHE A 357 19.25 -35.32 28.66
N PHE A 358 19.06 -35.63 27.40
CA PHE A 358 19.22 -37.00 26.87
C PHE A 358 20.65 -37.50 27.02
N LEU A 359 21.65 -36.72 26.67
CA LEU A 359 23.05 -37.10 26.83
C LEU A 359 23.43 -37.32 28.30
N ARG A 360 22.94 -36.52 29.23
CA ARG A 360 23.18 -36.68 30.65
C ARG A 360 22.48 -37.89 31.24
N SER A 361 21.24 -38.16 30.84
CA SER A 361 20.42 -39.23 31.43
C SER A 361 20.74 -40.62 30.89
N SER A 362 21.13 -40.73 29.61
CA SER A 362 21.33 -41.98 28.93
C SER A 362 22.82 -42.32 28.74
N PHE A 363 23.55 -41.44 28.06
CA PHE A 363 24.91 -41.75 27.61
C PHE A 363 25.97 -41.60 28.69
N LEU A 364 25.92 -40.54 29.47
CA LEU A 364 26.90 -40.31 30.52
C LEU A 364 26.67 -41.16 31.78
N LYS A 365 25.43 -41.61 32.04
CA LYS A 365 25.19 -42.61 33.11
C LYS A 365 25.76 -43.97 32.74
N SER A 366 25.70 -44.36 31.49
CA SER A 366 26.26 -45.63 31.00
C SER A 366 27.80 -45.66 31.00
N LEU A 367 28.45 -44.50 30.99
CA LEU A 367 29.91 -44.38 31.07
C LEU A 367 30.44 -44.29 32.51
N ALA A 368 29.54 -44.01 33.48
CA ALA A 368 29.87 -43.85 34.90
C ALA A 368 29.47 -45.06 35.75
N GLY A 369 28.77 -46.04 35.20
CA GLY A 369 28.44 -47.33 35.81
C GLY A 369 29.28 -48.43 35.22
#